data_a9817231b1358e7489c054ad7a64345f
#
_entry.id   a9817231b1358e7489c054ad7a64345f
#
_cell.length_a   1.000
_cell.length_b   1.000
_cell.length_c   1.000
_cell.angle_alpha   90.00
_cell.angle_beta   90.00
_cell.angle_gamma   90.00
#
_symmetry.space_group_name_H-M   'P 1'
#
loop_
_entity.id
_entity.type
_entity.pdbx_description
1 polymer ?
#
loop_
_entity_poly.entity_id
_entity_poly.type
_entity_poly.pdbx_seq_one_letter_code
_entity_poly.pdbx_strand_id
1 'polypeptide(L)'
;MLQTSLALAKEHGCESVAFPLISSGIFGYPKDEALKVAIDTISIFLLENDMMVYIVIFDRKAYQISSKLFADINAYIDDRYVEEHRDSYAERISRLQSLAVEESCPIPAAPMVTKAASLDDALKQIDESFSEMLLRKIDECGMTDAECYKKANIDRKLFSKIRSDKLYRPSKPTVIAFAIALELPLDELKDMLSKAGFALSHSSKFDIIVEYFVERGNYNVFEINEALFAFDQSLIGA
;
A
#
# COMPACT_ATOMS: atom_id res chain seq x y z
N MET A 1 12.12 16.89 24.72
CA MET A 1 12.99 15.70 24.55
C MET A 1 13.08 15.25 23.10
N LEU A 2 12.00 14.85 22.46
CA LEU A 2 12.03 14.34 21.09
C LEU A 2 12.56 15.37 20.07
N GLN A 3 12.07 16.62 20.12
CA GLN A 3 12.60 17.72 19.30
C GLN A 3 14.09 17.97 19.48
N THR A 4 14.57 17.95 20.73
CA THR A 4 16.00 18.17 21.05
C THR A 4 16.85 17.03 20.46
N SER A 5 16.37 15.80 20.53
CA SER A 5 17.10 14.63 19.98
C SER A 5 17.11 14.66 18.44
N LEU A 6 16.03 15.06 17.79
CA LEU A 6 15.97 15.26 16.34
C LEU A 6 16.91 16.39 15.88
N ALA A 7 16.94 17.50 16.61
CA ALA A 7 17.86 18.61 16.32
C ALA A 7 19.33 18.20 16.44
N LEU A 8 19.68 17.43 17.49
CA LEU A 8 21.02 16.88 17.67
C LEU A 8 21.39 15.89 16.56
N ALA A 9 20.48 15.00 16.18
CA ALA A 9 20.71 14.06 15.08
C ALA A 9 20.98 14.80 13.76
N LYS A 10 20.26 15.91 13.49
CA LYS A 10 20.53 16.79 12.35
C LYS A 10 21.90 17.43 12.43
N GLU A 11 22.26 18.00 13.59
CA GLU A 11 23.56 18.65 13.82
C GLU A 11 24.74 17.68 13.58
N HIS A 12 24.57 16.41 13.97
CA HIS A 12 25.55 15.36 13.74
C HIS A 12 25.49 14.72 12.34
N GLY A 13 24.66 15.22 11.45
CA GLY A 13 24.55 14.72 10.07
C GLY A 13 24.03 13.29 9.96
N CYS A 14 23.21 12.84 10.92
CA CYS A 14 22.60 11.51 10.86
C CYS A 14 21.59 11.43 9.72
N GLU A 15 21.70 10.40 8.88
CA GLU A 15 20.72 10.11 7.81
C GLU A 15 19.44 9.50 8.36
N SER A 16 19.52 8.80 9.51
CA SER A 16 18.38 8.17 10.17
C SER A 16 18.51 8.15 11.68
N VAL A 17 17.37 8.10 12.37
CA VAL A 17 17.31 8.00 13.84
C VAL A 17 16.15 7.10 14.26
N ALA A 18 16.35 6.28 15.29
CA ALA A 18 15.33 5.41 15.84
C ALA A 18 15.03 5.77 17.30
N PHE A 19 13.74 5.90 17.63
CA PHE A 19 13.27 6.18 18.98
C PHE A 19 12.36 5.06 19.48
N PRO A 20 12.51 4.61 20.74
CA PRO A 20 11.43 3.88 21.39
C PRO A 20 10.25 4.83 21.68
N LEU A 21 9.07 4.27 21.95
CA LEU A 21 7.93 5.06 22.40
C LEU A 21 8.21 5.64 23.79
N ILE A 22 8.62 6.91 23.83
CA ILE A 22 9.06 7.63 25.03
C ILE A 22 7.86 7.89 25.96
N SER A 23 8.07 7.83 27.27
CA SER A 23 7.10 8.11 28.33
C SER A 23 5.96 7.09 28.50
N SER A 24 5.89 6.04 27.72
CA SER A 24 4.84 5.03 27.80
C SER A 24 5.11 3.88 28.78
N GLY A 25 6.27 3.91 29.46
CA GLY A 25 6.70 2.90 30.43
C GLY A 25 6.30 3.22 31.87
N ILE A 26 7.30 3.33 32.75
CA ILE A 26 7.15 3.52 34.22
C ILE A 26 6.35 4.79 34.58
N PHE A 27 6.36 5.82 33.73
CA PHE A 27 5.65 7.07 33.97
C PHE A 27 4.15 7.04 33.67
N GLY A 28 3.63 5.91 33.15
CA GLY A 28 2.18 5.65 33.02
C GLY A 28 1.43 6.57 32.05
N TYR A 29 2.12 7.28 31.15
CA TYR A 29 1.45 8.10 30.14
C TYR A 29 0.73 7.19 29.12
N PRO A 30 -0.53 7.49 28.73
CA PRO A 30 -1.24 6.68 27.75
C PRO A 30 -0.42 6.51 26.47
N LYS A 31 -0.31 5.27 26.02
CA LYS A 31 0.60 4.91 24.91
C LYS A 31 0.13 5.46 23.56
N ASP A 32 -1.17 5.53 23.35
CA ASP A 32 -1.84 6.14 22.22
C ASP A 32 -1.60 7.65 22.14
N GLU A 33 -1.73 8.36 23.25
CA GLU A 33 -1.41 9.79 23.32
C GLU A 33 0.10 10.04 23.13
N ALA A 34 0.96 9.18 23.70
CA ALA A 34 2.40 9.27 23.52
C ALA A 34 2.80 9.11 22.05
N LEU A 35 2.18 8.16 21.37
CA LEU A 35 2.41 7.91 19.94
C LEU A 35 1.95 9.10 19.09
N LYS A 36 0.75 9.63 19.36
CA LYS A 36 0.23 10.81 18.66
C LYS A 36 1.16 12.01 18.78
N VAL A 37 1.57 12.35 20.00
CA VAL A 37 2.53 13.45 20.26
C VAL A 37 3.88 13.21 19.57
N ALA A 38 4.36 11.97 19.55
CA ALA A 38 5.59 11.63 18.85
C ALA A 38 5.47 11.84 17.33
N ILE A 39 4.38 11.34 16.72
CA ILE A 39 4.09 11.50 15.30
C ILE A 39 3.97 12.98 14.93
N ASP A 40 3.18 13.77 15.65
CA ASP A 40 3.01 15.19 15.39
C ASP A 40 4.35 15.95 15.45
N THR A 41 5.16 15.64 16.47
CA THR A 41 6.49 16.28 16.64
C THR A 41 7.45 15.91 15.50
N ILE A 42 7.48 14.64 15.11
CA ILE A 42 8.34 14.14 14.02
C ILE A 42 7.87 14.70 12.69
N SER A 43 6.57 14.73 12.43
CA SER A 43 6.00 15.25 11.19
C SER A 43 6.38 16.73 10.97
N ILE A 44 6.24 17.56 11.99
CA ILE A 44 6.64 18.98 11.93
C ILE A 44 8.14 19.11 11.61
N PHE A 45 8.99 18.28 12.24
CA PHE A 45 10.43 18.32 11.98
C PHE A 45 10.77 17.89 10.55
N LEU A 46 10.10 16.87 10.02
CA LEU A 46 10.33 16.32 8.68
C LEU A 46 9.84 17.23 7.55
N LEU A 47 8.93 18.17 7.81
CA LEU A 47 8.55 19.19 6.82
C LEU A 47 9.74 20.05 6.40
N GLU A 48 10.68 20.30 7.30
CA GLU A 48 11.84 21.16 7.07
C GLU A 48 13.16 20.40 6.90
N ASN A 49 13.18 19.09 7.18
CA ASN A 49 14.40 18.30 7.24
C ASN A 49 14.25 16.96 6.52
N ASP A 50 15.31 16.56 5.81
CA ASP A 50 15.38 15.28 5.12
C ASP A 50 16.11 14.27 6.00
N MET A 51 15.36 13.47 6.77
CA MET A 51 15.89 12.46 7.69
C MET A 51 14.90 11.30 7.82
N MET A 52 15.40 10.08 7.90
CA MET A 52 14.55 8.91 8.19
C MET A 52 14.39 8.75 9.70
N VAL A 53 13.15 8.72 10.18
CA VAL A 53 12.85 8.57 11.62
C VAL A 53 12.04 7.30 11.84
N TYR A 54 12.54 6.43 12.72
CA TYR A 54 11.87 5.18 13.11
C TYR A 54 11.33 5.28 14.53
N ILE A 55 10.06 4.95 14.72
CA ILE A 55 9.47 4.72 16.05
C ILE A 55 9.41 3.21 16.29
N VAL A 56 10.16 2.73 17.28
CA VAL A 56 10.25 1.31 17.61
C VAL A 56 9.25 0.97 18.71
N ILE A 57 8.27 0.13 18.40
CA ILE A 57 7.21 -0.31 19.32
C ILE A 57 7.45 -1.79 19.66
N PHE A 58 7.78 -2.08 20.94
CA PHE A 58 8.09 -3.43 21.41
C PHE A 58 6.87 -4.23 21.85
N ASP A 59 5.75 -3.56 22.14
CA ASP A 59 4.56 -4.20 22.70
C ASP A 59 3.32 -3.87 21.84
N ARG A 60 2.64 -4.91 21.35
CA ARG A 60 1.38 -4.78 20.60
C ARG A 60 0.28 -4.05 21.39
N LYS A 61 0.27 -4.20 22.72
CA LYS A 61 -0.68 -3.48 23.59
C LYS A 61 -0.42 -1.97 23.64
N ALA A 62 0.77 -1.52 23.20
CA ALA A 62 1.08 -0.12 23.08
C ALA A 62 0.37 0.55 21.90
N TYR A 63 -0.20 -0.26 21.03
CA TYR A 63 -0.81 0.15 19.78
C TYR A 63 -2.31 -0.18 19.88
N GLN A 64 -3.09 0.76 20.35
CA GLN A 64 -4.54 0.57 20.45
C GLN A 64 -5.22 1.26 19.29
N ILE A 65 -5.70 0.48 18.34
CA ILE A 65 -6.68 0.96 17.37
C ILE A 65 -7.96 1.30 18.12
N SER A 66 -8.65 2.35 17.73
CA SER A 66 -10.01 2.60 18.17
C SER A 66 -10.83 1.30 18.00
N SER A 67 -11.47 0.85 19.07
CA SER A 67 -12.27 -0.39 19.05
C SER A 67 -13.34 -0.39 17.95
N LYS A 68 -13.81 0.80 17.56
CA LYS A 68 -14.73 1.00 16.44
C LYS A 68 -14.07 0.70 15.10
N LEU A 69 -12.89 1.26 14.85
CA LEU A 69 -12.14 1.04 13.61
C LEU A 69 -11.78 -0.44 13.44
N PHE A 70 -11.37 -1.11 14.53
CA PHE A 70 -11.08 -2.54 14.52
C PHE A 70 -12.32 -3.38 14.19
N ALA A 71 -13.47 -3.04 14.76
CA ALA A 71 -14.73 -3.71 14.45
C ALA A 71 -15.15 -3.49 12.99
N ASP A 72 -15.03 -2.27 12.47
CA ASP A 72 -15.37 -1.93 11.08
C ASP A 72 -14.46 -2.67 10.08
N ILE A 73 -13.15 -2.79 10.37
CA ILE A 73 -12.21 -3.53 9.52
C ILE A 73 -12.50 -5.03 9.56
N ASN A 74 -12.78 -5.61 10.73
CA ASN A 74 -13.14 -7.03 10.83
C ASN A 74 -14.41 -7.33 10.03
N ALA A 75 -15.46 -6.52 10.18
CA ALA A 75 -16.70 -6.68 9.43
C ALA A 75 -16.45 -6.61 7.91
N TYR A 76 -15.62 -5.66 7.45
CA TYR A 76 -15.28 -5.53 6.04
C TYR A 76 -14.49 -6.75 5.50
N ILE A 77 -13.55 -7.27 6.30
CA ILE A 77 -12.79 -8.48 5.93
C ILE A 77 -13.72 -9.69 5.81
N ASP A 78 -14.63 -9.86 6.77
CA ASP A 78 -15.57 -10.98 6.80
C ASP A 78 -16.56 -10.90 5.63
N ASP A 79 -17.09 -9.72 5.31
CA ASP A 79 -18.01 -9.49 4.19
C ASP A 79 -17.32 -9.82 2.85
N ARG A 80 -16.10 -9.34 2.62
CA ARG A 80 -15.33 -9.63 1.41
C ARG A 80 -14.97 -11.10 1.27
N TYR A 81 -14.59 -11.74 2.37
CA TYR A 81 -14.31 -13.18 2.37
C TYR A 81 -15.55 -14.01 2.01
N VAL A 82 -16.73 -13.63 2.53
CA VAL A 82 -18.00 -14.29 2.23
C VAL A 82 -18.41 -14.09 0.78
N GLU A 83 -18.25 -12.88 0.21
CA GLU A 83 -18.56 -12.60 -1.21
C GLU A 83 -17.70 -13.46 -2.15
N GLU A 84 -16.38 -13.50 -1.94
CA GLU A 84 -15.46 -14.28 -2.79
C GLU A 84 -15.74 -15.79 -2.73
N HIS A 85 -16.12 -16.31 -1.56
CA HIS A 85 -16.45 -17.73 -1.41
C HIS A 85 -17.85 -18.07 -1.95
N ARG A 86 -18.78 -17.11 -2.01
CA ARG A 86 -20.10 -17.30 -2.65
C ARG A 86 -19.97 -17.45 -4.15
N ASP A 87 -19.18 -16.61 -4.80
CA ASP A 87 -18.97 -16.67 -6.26
C ASP A 87 -18.23 -17.95 -6.66
N SER A 88 -17.20 -18.34 -5.91
CA SER A 88 -16.50 -19.61 -6.08
C SER A 88 -17.42 -20.83 -5.99
N TYR A 89 -18.41 -20.82 -5.09
CA TYR A 89 -19.37 -21.92 -4.95
C TYR A 89 -20.39 -21.95 -6.09
N ALA A 90 -20.90 -20.80 -6.51
CA ALA A 90 -21.83 -20.66 -7.62
C ALA A 90 -21.16 -21.03 -8.97
N GLU A 91 -19.91 -20.62 -9.18
CA GLU A 91 -19.11 -21.03 -10.36
C GLU A 91 -18.80 -22.51 -10.38
N ARG A 92 -18.51 -23.14 -9.23
CA ARG A 92 -18.32 -24.61 -9.15
C ARG A 92 -19.58 -25.36 -9.53
N ILE A 93 -20.74 -24.93 -9.05
CA ILE A 93 -22.03 -25.55 -9.41
C ILE A 93 -22.34 -25.33 -10.89
N SER A 94 -22.10 -24.13 -11.42
CA SER A 94 -22.28 -23.82 -12.84
C SER A 94 -21.36 -24.66 -13.73
N ARG A 95 -20.08 -24.83 -13.35
CA ARG A 95 -19.13 -25.74 -14.05
C ARG A 95 -19.55 -27.20 -13.99
N LEU A 96 -20.04 -27.67 -12.85
CA LEU A 96 -20.53 -29.04 -12.69
C LEU A 96 -21.81 -29.27 -13.52
N GLN A 97 -22.66 -28.28 -13.64
CA GLN A 97 -23.86 -28.34 -14.49
C GLN A 97 -23.52 -28.24 -15.98
N SER A 98 -22.52 -27.44 -16.37
CA SER A 98 -22.06 -27.38 -17.78
C SER A 98 -21.38 -28.66 -18.22
N LEU A 99 -20.60 -29.32 -17.35
CA LEU A 99 -19.97 -30.60 -17.62
C LEU A 99 -20.98 -31.76 -17.78
N ALA A 100 -22.16 -31.62 -17.13
CA ALA A 100 -23.24 -32.64 -17.25
C ALA A 100 -24.08 -32.49 -18.52
N VAL A 101 -23.95 -31.40 -19.27
CA VAL A 101 -24.73 -31.12 -20.51
C VAL A 101 -23.91 -31.37 -21.78
N GLU A 102 -22.60 -31.57 -21.67
CA GLU A 102 -21.72 -31.72 -22.85
C GLU A 102 -21.63 -33.15 -23.49
N GLU A 103 -22.52 -34.06 -23.11
CA GLU A 103 -22.55 -35.38 -23.77
C GLU A 103 -23.39 -35.46 -25.07
N SER A 104 -23.94 -34.32 -25.55
CA SER A 104 -24.65 -34.34 -26.83
C SER A 104 -24.77 -32.98 -27.52
N CYS A 105 -23.66 -32.52 -28.12
CA CYS A 105 -23.74 -31.48 -29.17
C CYS A 105 -22.71 -31.63 -30.24
N PRO A 106 -23.07 -31.51 -31.54
CA PRO A 106 -22.13 -31.61 -32.66
C PRO A 106 -21.19 -30.39 -32.63
N ILE A 107 -19.92 -30.65 -32.91
CA ILE A 107 -18.82 -29.67 -32.94
C ILE A 107 -19.17 -28.56 -33.94
N PRO A 108 -19.36 -27.30 -33.49
CA PRO A 108 -19.39 -26.18 -34.41
C PRO A 108 -17.97 -25.89 -34.92
N ALA A 109 -17.86 -25.62 -36.21
CA ALA A 109 -16.60 -25.23 -36.84
C ALA A 109 -15.91 -24.11 -36.06
N ALA A 110 -14.62 -24.30 -35.82
CA ALA A 110 -13.77 -23.33 -35.12
C ALA A 110 -13.90 -21.92 -35.72
N PRO A 111 -14.10 -20.86 -34.90
CA PRO A 111 -13.99 -19.49 -35.39
C PRO A 111 -12.59 -19.27 -35.92
N MET A 112 -12.47 -18.68 -37.11
CA MET A 112 -11.20 -18.30 -37.73
C MET A 112 -10.40 -17.44 -36.69
N VAL A 113 -9.28 -18.01 -36.29
CA VAL A 113 -8.26 -17.30 -35.51
C VAL A 113 -7.85 -16.05 -36.32
N THR A 114 -8.27 -14.89 -35.91
CA THR A 114 -7.70 -13.62 -36.39
C THR A 114 -6.20 -13.70 -36.16
N LYS A 115 -5.40 -13.45 -37.20
CA LYS A 115 -3.93 -13.46 -37.19
C LYS A 115 -3.42 -12.92 -35.84
N ALA A 116 -2.78 -13.79 -35.05
CA ALA A 116 -2.02 -13.35 -33.91
C ALA A 116 -1.00 -12.31 -34.40
N ALA A 117 -1.05 -11.10 -33.84
CA ALA A 117 0.01 -10.13 -34.02
C ALA A 117 1.34 -10.86 -33.71
N SER A 118 2.37 -10.64 -34.49
CA SER A 118 3.65 -11.29 -34.24
C SER A 118 4.13 -10.89 -32.85
N LEU A 119 4.92 -11.73 -32.19
CA LEU A 119 5.50 -11.41 -30.87
C LEU A 119 6.21 -10.04 -30.90
N ASP A 120 6.88 -9.72 -32.02
CA ASP A 120 7.53 -8.43 -32.23
C ASP A 120 6.55 -7.25 -32.25
N ASP A 121 5.34 -7.45 -32.80
CA ASP A 121 4.31 -6.40 -32.78
C ASP A 121 3.69 -6.22 -31.40
N ALA A 122 3.53 -7.29 -30.65
CA ALA A 122 3.10 -7.22 -29.26
C ALA A 122 4.15 -6.54 -28.36
N LEU A 123 5.44 -6.79 -28.59
CA LEU A 123 6.54 -6.16 -27.85
C LEU A 123 6.71 -4.66 -28.17
N LYS A 124 6.28 -4.21 -29.36
CA LYS A 124 6.27 -2.78 -29.69
C LYS A 124 5.15 -2.00 -29.01
N GLN A 125 4.14 -2.69 -28.48
CA GLN A 125 3.00 -2.10 -27.75
C GLN A 125 3.18 -2.23 -26.24
N ILE A 126 4.43 -2.22 -25.73
CA ILE A 126 4.70 -2.17 -24.29
C ILE A 126 4.10 -0.87 -23.74
N ASP A 127 3.26 -1.04 -22.77
CA ASP A 127 2.57 0.04 -22.08
C ASP A 127 3.53 0.84 -21.16
N GLU A 128 3.07 1.99 -20.66
CA GLU A 128 3.79 2.83 -19.70
C GLU A 128 4.30 2.01 -18.51
N SER A 129 5.56 2.20 -18.13
CA SER A 129 6.13 1.51 -16.96
C SER A 129 5.64 2.14 -15.65
N PHE A 130 5.81 1.41 -14.54
CA PHE A 130 5.51 1.95 -13.20
C PHE A 130 6.22 3.28 -12.94
N SER A 131 7.51 3.38 -13.26
CA SER A 131 8.30 4.60 -13.03
C SER A 131 7.77 5.79 -13.83
N GLU A 132 7.39 5.58 -15.09
CA GLU A 132 6.82 6.63 -15.94
C GLU A 132 5.45 7.07 -15.44
N MET A 133 4.58 6.12 -15.09
CA MET A 133 3.28 6.41 -14.48
C MET A 133 3.41 7.20 -13.17
N LEU A 134 4.32 6.79 -12.29
CA LEU A 134 4.54 7.47 -11.01
C LEU A 134 4.94 8.94 -11.22
N LEU A 135 5.92 9.21 -12.08
CA LEU A 135 6.38 10.57 -12.35
C LEU A 135 5.28 11.42 -12.98
N ARG A 136 4.53 10.87 -13.94
CA ARG A 136 3.37 11.54 -14.52
C ARG A 136 2.31 11.88 -13.47
N LYS A 137 2.01 10.96 -12.56
CA LYS A 137 1.03 11.19 -11.49
C LYS A 137 1.50 12.24 -10.46
N ILE A 138 2.79 12.29 -10.16
CA ILE A 138 3.39 13.37 -9.34
C ILE A 138 3.16 14.73 -9.97
N ASP A 139 3.44 14.83 -11.28
CA ASP A 139 3.25 16.08 -12.06
C ASP A 139 1.77 16.46 -12.15
N GLU A 140 0.86 15.50 -12.38
CA GLU A 140 -0.60 15.70 -12.40
C GLU A 140 -1.14 16.23 -11.06
N CYS A 141 -0.60 15.75 -9.94
CA CYS A 141 -0.96 16.22 -8.59
C CYS A 141 -0.31 17.55 -8.21
N GLY A 142 0.60 18.09 -9.04
CA GLY A 142 1.34 19.31 -8.76
C GLY A 142 2.28 19.21 -7.57
N MET A 143 2.68 18.00 -7.19
CA MET A 143 3.64 17.72 -6.12
C MET A 143 5.07 17.78 -6.64
N THR A 144 6.00 18.10 -5.75
CA THR A 144 7.43 17.88 -6.00
C THR A 144 7.79 16.42 -5.68
N ASP A 145 8.85 15.91 -6.29
CA ASP A 145 9.42 14.61 -5.99
C ASP A 145 9.64 14.42 -4.47
N ALA A 146 10.19 15.47 -3.83
CA ALA A 146 10.51 15.47 -2.41
C ALA A 146 9.26 15.37 -1.51
N GLU A 147 8.20 16.05 -1.86
CA GLU A 147 6.91 15.94 -1.14
C GLU A 147 6.32 14.54 -1.30
N CYS A 148 6.37 13.98 -2.51
CA CYS A 148 5.82 12.66 -2.79
C CYS A 148 6.53 11.57 -1.99
N TYR A 149 7.88 11.45 -2.07
CA TYR A 149 8.56 10.36 -1.35
C TYR A 149 8.52 10.54 0.17
N LYS A 150 8.48 11.78 0.69
CA LYS A 150 8.29 12.05 2.11
C LYS A 150 6.88 11.64 2.57
N LYS A 151 5.85 12.01 1.83
CA LYS A 151 4.46 11.64 2.13
C LYS A 151 4.25 10.12 2.05
N ALA A 152 4.93 9.45 1.11
CA ALA A 152 4.95 8.00 0.99
C ALA A 152 5.77 7.30 2.10
N ASN A 153 6.53 8.04 2.90
CA ASN A 153 7.51 7.51 3.84
C ASN A 153 8.54 6.59 3.18
N ILE A 154 9.03 7.00 2.00
CA ILE A 154 10.00 6.25 1.19
C ILE A 154 11.35 6.96 1.22
N ASP A 155 12.44 6.18 1.33
CA ASP A 155 13.80 6.70 1.29
C ASP A 155 14.09 7.37 -0.06
N ARG A 156 14.75 8.53 0.00
CA ARG A 156 15.23 9.28 -1.16
C ARG A 156 16.07 8.44 -2.12
N LYS A 157 16.94 7.55 -1.59
CA LYS A 157 17.79 6.67 -2.43
C LYS A 157 16.94 5.70 -3.25
N LEU A 158 15.88 5.16 -2.66
CA LEU A 158 14.94 4.27 -3.35
C LEU A 158 14.16 5.06 -4.43
N PHE A 159 13.66 6.25 -4.10
CA PHE A 159 12.99 7.12 -5.08
C PHE A 159 13.92 7.48 -6.25
N SER A 160 15.19 7.82 -5.98
CA SER A 160 16.18 8.11 -7.01
C SER A 160 16.42 6.93 -7.96
N LYS A 161 16.41 5.68 -7.45
CA LYS A 161 16.49 4.48 -8.29
C LYS A 161 15.26 4.34 -9.19
N ILE A 162 14.06 4.53 -8.64
CA ILE A 162 12.81 4.45 -9.40
C ILE A 162 12.82 5.50 -10.53
N ARG A 163 13.27 6.73 -10.24
CA ARG A 163 13.34 7.81 -11.22
C ARG A 163 14.37 7.55 -12.34
N SER A 164 15.52 6.98 -11.99
CA SER A 164 16.61 6.76 -12.93
C SER A 164 16.47 5.51 -13.80
N ASP A 165 15.76 4.49 -13.31
CA ASP A 165 15.56 3.22 -14.00
C ASP A 165 14.08 3.03 -14.36
N LYS A 166 13.76 3.21 -15.65
CA LYS A 166 12.39 3.04 -16.16
C LYS A 166 11.84 1.63 -15.98
N LEU A 167 12.70 0.63 -15.91
CA LEU A 167 12.32 -0.79 -15.73
C LEU A 167 12.41 -1.25 -14.28
N TYR A 168 12.66 -0.32 -13.33
CA TYR A 168 12.71 -0.65 -11.93
C TYR A 168 11.40 -1.25 -11.44
N ARG A 169 11.50 -2.37 -10.73
CA ARG A 169 10.35 -3.06 -10.13
C ARG A 169 10.37 -2.87 -8.61
N PRO A 170 9.56 -1.95 -8.07
CA PRO A 170 9.44 -1.76 -6.63
C PRO A 170 8.73 -2.95 -5.98
N SER A 171 8.77 -3.04 -4.65
CA SER A 171 7.95 -3.98 -3.89
C SER A 171 6.49 -3.52 -3.88
N LYS A 172 5.54 -4.44 -3.67
CA LYS A 172 4.10 -4.11 -3.58
C LYS A 172 3.80 -3.06 -2.50
N PRO A 173 4.35 -3.15 -1.26
CA PRO A 173 4.16 -2.09 -0.26
C PRO A 173 4.67 -0.73 -0.71
N THR A 174 5.77 -0.68 -1.48
CA THR A 174 6.31 0.58 -2.03
C THR A 174 5.36 1.21 -3.05
N VAL A 175 4.78 0.40 -3.95
CA VAL A 175 3.77 0.88 -4.91
C VAL A 175 2.56 1.47 -4.21
N ILE A 176 2.05 0.75 -3.20
CA ILE A 176 0.91 1.19 -2.40
C ILE A 176 1.23 2.47 -1.64
N ALA A 177 2.44 2.59 -1.06
CA ALA A 177 2.86 3.79 -0.36
C ALA A 177 2.80 5.04 -1.27
N PHE A 178 3.25 4.93 -2.51
CA PHE A 178 3.14 6.03 -3.48
C PHE A 178 1.69 6.32 -3.88
N ALA A 179 0.87 5.29 -4.11
CA ALA A 179 -0.53 5.47 -4.44
C ALA A 179 -1.30 6.18 -3.32
N ILE A 180 -1.02 5.83 -2.06
CA ILE A 180 -1.58 6.50 -0.87
C ILE A 180 -1.07 7.95 -0.77
N ALA A 181 0.22 8.19 -0.98
CA ALA A 181 0.78 9.54 -0.94
C ALA A 181 0.19 10.47 -2.00
N LEU A 182 -0.13 9.95 -3.18
CA LEU A 182 -0.79 10.64 -4.28
C LEU A 182 -2.32 10.68 -4.14
N GLU A 183 -2.88 10.06 -3.10
CA GLU A 183 -4.33 9.99 -2.85
C GLU A 183 -5.12 9.41 -4.04
N LEU A 184 -4.55 8.39 -4.70
CA LEU A 184 -5.15 7.81 -5.88
C LEU A 184 -6.43 7.03 -5.53
N PRO A 185 -7.51 7.17 -6.33
CA PRO A 185 -8.70 6.33 -6.20
C PRO A 185 -8.35 4.86 -6.49
N LEU A 186 -9.25 3.94 -6.09
CA LEU A 186 -8.99 2.51 -6.12
C LEU A 186 -8.63 1.98 -7.52
N ASP A 187 -9.27 2.48 -8.56
CA ASP A 187 -9.02 2.06 -9.96
C ASP A 187 -7.60 2.44 -10.39
N GLU A 188 -7.14 3.65 -10.06
CA GLU A 188 -5.80 4.12 -10.40
C GLU A 188 -4.73 3.41 -9.56
N LEU A 189 -5.03 3.09 -8.29
CA LEU A 189 -4.18 2.25 -7.45
C LEU A 189 -4.03 0.86 -8.07
N LYS A 190 -5.13 0.24 -8.54
CA LYS A 190 -5.10 -1.06 -9.23
C LYS A 190 -4.30 -0.99 -10.53
N ASP A 191 -4.42 0.08 -11.30
CA ASP A 191 -3.63 0.29 -12.52
C ASP A 191 -2.13 0.45 -12.18
N MET A 192 -1.78 1.28 -11.20
CA MET A 192 -0.40 1.45 -10.74
C MET A 192 0.23 0.14 -10.26
N LEU A 193 -0.52 -0.70 -9.55
CA LEU A 193 -0.08 -2.03 -9.14
C LEU A 193 0.16 -2.92 -10.35
N SER A 194 -0.73 -2.90 -11.35
CA SER A 194 -0.59 -3.73 -12.55
C SER A 194 0.65 -3.37 -13.35
N LYS A 195 1.01 -2.07 -13.46
CA LYS A 195 2.27 -1.61 -14.09
C LYS A 195 3.53 -2.12 -13.38
N ALA A 196 3.44 -2.36 -12.07
CA ALA A 196 4.53 -2.97 -11.29
C ALA A 196 4.49 -4.52 -11.28
N GLY A 197 3.46 -5.13 -11.90
CA GLY A 197 3.27 -6.58 -11.95
C GLY A 197 2.59 -7.15 -10.70
N PHE A 198 1.80 -6.34 -9.98
CA PHE A 198 1.04 -6.74 -8.82
C PHE A 198 -0.47 -6.53 -9.03
N ALA A 199 -1.26 -7.13 -8.14
CA ALA A 199 -2.69 -6.91 -8.04
C ALA A 199 -3.11 -6.94 -6.56
N LEU A 200 -4.24 -6.33 -6.20
CA LEU A 200 -4.89 -6.57 -4.93
C LEU A 200 -5.59 -7.93 -4.97
N SER A 201 -5.54 -8.66 -3.85
CA SER A 201 -6.16 -9.98 -3.72
C SER A 201 -7.00 -10.02 -2.44
N HIS A 202 -8.24 -10.45 -2.53
CA HIS A 202 -9.12 -10.63 -1.39
C HIS A 202 -8.73 -11.83 -0.51
N SER A 203 -7.79 -12.68 -0.94
CA SER A 203 -7.19 -13.71 -0.10
C SER A 203 -6.06 -13.18 0.80
N SER A 204 -5.72 -11.89 0.70
CA SER A 204 -4.66 -11.23 1.47
C SER A 204 -5.26 -10.18 2.41
N LYS A 205 -5.12 -10.38 3.72
CA LYS A 205 -5.56 -9.38 4.72
C LYS A 205 -4.91 -8.02 4.50
N PHE A 206 -3.64 -7.99 4.11
CA PHE A 206 -2.92 -6.77 3.76
C PHE A 206 -3.66 -5.98 2.66
N ASP A 207 -4.05 -6.66 1.58
CA ASP A 207 -4.70 -6.03 0.44
C ASP A 207 -6.11 -5.55 0.78
N ILE A 208 -6.88 -6.34 1.52
CA ILE A 208 -8.22 -5.98 1.97
C ILE A 208 -8.17 -4.74 2.87
N ILE A 209 -7.19 -4.65 3.78
CA ILE A 209 -7.04 -3.48 4.65
C ILE A 209 -6.72 -2.24 3.81
N VAL A 210 -5.80 -2.33 2.87
CA VAL A 210 -5.48 -1.20 1.97
C VAL A 210 -6.70 -0.77 1.18
N GLU A 211 -7.42 -1.72 0.56
CA GLU A 211 -8.64 -1.45 -0.20
C GLU A 211 -9.71 -0.77 0.66
N TYR A 212 -9.92 -1.25 1.90
CA TYR A 212 -10.84 -0.65 2.87
C TYR A 212 -10.61 0.85 3.10
N PHE A 213 -9.34 1.25 3.30
CA PHE A 213 -8.99 2.64 3.55
C PHE A 213 -9.14 3.51 2.30
N VAL A 214 -8.70 3.02 1.14
CA VAL A 214 -8.78 3.74 -0.12
C VAL A 214 -10.23 3.95 -0.57
N GLU A 215 -11.11 2.95 -0.44
CA GLU A 215 -12.54 3.07 -0.74
C GLU A 215 -13.23 4.14 0.10
N ARG A 216 -12.73 4.40 1.30
CA ARG A 216 -13.24 5.45 2.20
C ARG A 216 -12.58 6.81 2.03
N GLY A 217 -11.65 6.93 1.06
CA GLY A 217 -10.90 8.17 0.85
C GLY A 217 -9.97 8.52 2.02
N ASN A 218 -9.58 7.52 2.82
CA ASN A 218 -8.64 7.71 3.92
C ASN A 218 -7.23 7.31 3.48
N TYR A 219 -6.39 8.29 3.22
CA TYR A 219 -5.00 8.13 2.77
C TYR A 219 -3.97 8.40 3.87
N ASN A 220 -4.38 8.31 5.13
CA ASN A 220 -3.48 8.47 6.26
C ASN A 220 -2.61 7.21 6.45
N VAL A 221 -1.35 7.28 6.01
CA VAL A 221 -0.38 6.18 6.11
C VAL A 221 -0.25 5.64 7.54
N PHE A 222 -0.37 6.50 8.55
CA PHE A 222 -0.25 6.08 9.95
C PHE A 222 -1.45 5.23 10.39
N GLU A 223 -2.67 5.63 10.04
CA GLU A 223 -3.88 4.86 10.35
C GLU A 223 -3.91 3.53 9.61
N ILE A 224 -3.48 3.53 8.34
CA ILE A 224 -3.35 2.31 7.55
C ILE A 224 -2.32 1.36 8.20
N ASN A 225 -1.15 1.88 8.57
CA ASN A 225 -0.11 1.09 9.23
C ASN A 225 -0.55 0.61 10.62
N GLU A 226 -1.35 1.39 11.31
CA GLU A 226 -1.99 0.98 12.56
C GLU A 226 -2.87 -0.25 12.34
N ALA A 227 -3.73 -0.22 11.37
CA ALA A 227 -4.56 -1.36 11.02
C ALA A 227 -3.72 -2.57 10.59
N LEU A 228 -2.76 -2.37 9.67
CA LEU A 228 -1.86 -3.44 9.21
C LEU A 228 -1.13 -4.11 10.38
N PHE A 229 -0.60 -3.34 11.31
CA PHE A 229 0.08 -3.86 12.51
C PHE A 229 -0.85 -4.68 13.39
N ALA A 230 -2.09 -4.21 13.61
CA ALA A 230 -3.06 -4.93 14.44
C ALA A 230 -3.45 -6.31 13.88
N PHE A 231 -3.40 -6.43 12.55
CA PHE A 231 -3.69 -7.70 11.85
C PHE A 231 -2.44 -8.51 11.50
N ASP A 232 -1.28 -8.20 12.09
CA ASP A 232 -0.01 -8.90 11.82
C ASP A 232 0.46 -8.83 10.36
N GLN A 233 0.18 -7.72 9.68
CA GLN A 233 0.61 -7.50 8.31
C GLN A 233 1.87 -6.63 8.23
N SER A 234 2.60 -6.71 7.09
CA SER A 234 3.71 -5.81 6.80
C SER A 234 3.23 -4.37 6.65
N LEU A 235 4.04 -3.41 7.08
CA LEU A 235 3.72 -1.99 6.97
C LEU A 235 4.01 -1.46 5.57
N ILE A 236 3.35 -0.36 5.20
CA ILE A 236 3.65 0.40 3.98
C ILE A 236 4.59 1.56 4.31
N GLY A 237 5.47 1.92 3.36
CA GLY A 237 6.40 3.03 3.53
C GLY A 237 7.50 2.78 4.58
N ALA A 238 7.97 1.55 4.73
CA ALA A 238 9.03 1.18 5.67
C ALA A 238 10.25 0.61 4.93
#